data_9287efc3992d4e39a672628eeeafc004
#
_entry.id   9287efc3992d4e39a672628eeeafc004
#
_cell.length_a   1.000
_cell.length_b   1.000
_cell.length_c   1.000
_cell.angle_alpha   90.00
_cell.angle_beta   90.00
_cell.angle_gamma   90.00
#
_symmetry.space_group_name_H-M   'P 1'
#
loop_
_entity.id
_entity.type
_entity.pdbx_description
1 polymer ?
#
loop_
_entity_poly.entity_id
_entity_poly.type
_entity_poly.pdbx_seq_one_letter_code
_entity_poly.pdbx_strand_id
1 'polypeptide(L)'
;MKKTKIKLKLTIVGDHNVGKTSILNSFLDKSTFNTPTTLGIDFFTKIYKLDDCTIQMTLWDTAGSERFHSLTPAYTRGSNIVIVVYDLSKARSNINYWLRKIESDRPNIVGILGNKTDITTVNNEDLQDILFPYSRQHWNIITGKCSSRNSNSVKNFFRQCIKQHVRQDLENPFKLPIISILEPKKKVRTCCT
;
A
#
# COMPACT_ATOMS: atom_id res chain seq x y z
N MET A 1 -20.36 -20.77 -3.80
CA MET A 1 -19.59 -20.21 -2.67
C MET A 1 -19.71 -18.68 -2.70
N LYS A 2 -20.05 -18.04 -1.59
CA LYS A 2 -20.12 -16.55 -1.52
C LYS A 2 -18.69 -15.99 -1.60
N LYS A 3 -18.38 -15.24 -2.67
CA LYS A 3 -17.10 -14.52 -2.78
C LYS A 3 -17.08 -13.38 -1.77
N THR A 4 -16.12 -13.39 -0.85
CA THR A 4 -15.94 -12.31 0.13
C THR A 4 -15.46 -11.04 -0.58
N LYS A 5 -16.15 -9.91 -0.39
CA LYS A 5 -15.74 -8.61 -0.91
C LYS A 5 -15.09 -7.81 0.22
N ILE A 6 -13.86 -7.36 0.02
CA ILE A 6 -13.08 -6.58 0.99
C ILE A 6 -12.77 -5.22 0.38
N LYS A 7 -12.93 -4.15 1.16
CA LYS A 7 -12.43 -2.80 0.80
C LYS A 7 -11.08 -2.60 1.46
N LEU A 8 -10.11 -2.11 0.71
CA LEU A 8 -8.75 -1.88 1.19
C LEU A 8 -8.24 -0.53 0.71
N LYS A 9 -7.82 0.31 1.65
CA LYS A 9 -7.07 1.54 1.39
C LYS A 9 -5.59 1.27 1.59
N LEU A 10 -4.79 1.52 0.56
CA LEU A 10 -3.34 1.43 0.59
C LEU A 10 -2.74 2.79 0.24
N THR A 11 -1.89 3.31 1.11
CA THR A 11 -1.18 4.57 0.89
C THR A 11 0.32 4.30 0.78
N ILE A 12 0.97 4.97 -0.17
CA ILE A 12 2.41 4.90 -0.34
C ILE A 12 3.03 6.24 0.05
N VAL A 13 4.05 6.21 0.92
CA VAL A 13 4.77 7.37 1.43
C VAL A 13 6.28 7.18 1.28
N GLY A 14 7.05 8.24 1.43
CA GLY A 14 8.51 8.20 1.29
C GLY A 14 9.02 9.50 0.69
N ASP A 15 10.34 9.67 0.71
CA ASP A 15 11.01 10.88 0.25
C ASP A 15 10.76 11.18 -1.23
N HIS A 16 11.14 12.39 -1.63
CA HIS A 16 11.11 12.76 -3.04
C HIS A 16 12.04 11.86 -3.87
N ASN A 17 11.59 11.50 -5.08
CA ASN A 17 12.36 10.71 -6.05
C ASN A 17 12.79 9.30 -5.61
N VAL A 18 12.14 8.70 -4.59
CA VAL A 18 12.36 7.29 -4.23
C VAL A 18 11.63 6.30 -5.16
N GLY A 19 10.73 6.80 -6.01
CA GLY A 19 10.01 6.03 -7.03
C GLY A 19 8.64 5.51 -6.59
N LYS A 20 7.91 6.20 -5.71
CA LYS A 20 6.55 5.82 -5.26
C LYS A 20 5.59 5.64 -6.43
N THR A 21 5.44 6.67 -7.27
CA THR A 21 4.62 6.65 -8.48
C THR A 21 5.02 5.53 -9.44
N SER A 22 6.34 5.34 -9.64
CA SER A 22 6.84 4.27 -10.52
C SER A 22 6.49 2.87 -9.96
N ILE A 23 6.54 2.68 -8.65
CA ILE A 23 6.13 1.44 -7.99
C ILE A 23 4.62 1.21 -8.20
N LEU A 24 3.78 2.23 -7.97
CA LEU A 24 2.34 2.09 -8.19
C LEU A 24 2.00 1.82 -9.66
N ASN A 25 2.66 2.51 -10.59
CA ASN A 25 2.49 2.24 -12.02
C ASN A 25 2.87 0.79 -12.37
N SER A 26 3.99 0.30 -11.82
CA SER A 26 4.43 -1.08 -11.98
C SER A 26 3.41 -2.08 -11.42
N PHE A 27 2.83 -1.80 -10.26
CA PHE A 27 1.76 -2.62 -9.68
C PHE A 27 0.47 -2.58 -10.49
N LEU A 28 0.19 -1.45 -11.15
CA LEU A 28 -1.00 -1.24 -11.99
C LEU A 28 -0.82 -1.69 -13.44
N ASP A 29 0.33 -2.26 -13.79
CA ASP A 29 0.68 -2.63 -15.18
C ASP A 29 0.71 -1.43 -16.14
N LYS A 30 1.06 -0.24 -15.63
CA LYS A 30 1.25 0.98 -16.40
C LYS A 30 2.74 1.20 -16.69
N SER A 31 3.04 2.11 -17.64
CA SER A 31 4.42 2.52 -17.89
C SER A 31 5.06 3.14 -16.64
N THR A 32 6.30 2.76 -16.36
CA THR A 32 7.12 3.30 -15.26
C THR A 32 8.15 4.33 -15.74
N PHE A 33 8.24 4.53 -17.07
CA PHE A 33 9.18 5.48 -17.67
C PHE A 33 8.58 6.88 -17.68
N ASN A 34 9.45 7.88 -17.44
CA ASN A 34 9.08 9.31 -17.51
C ASN A 34 7.87 9.67 -16.62
N THR A 35 7.79 9.11 -15.41
CA THR A 35 6.75 9.52 -14.47
C THR A 35 7.02 10.95 -14.00
N PRO A 36 6.08 11.89 -14.23
CA PRO A 36 6.24 13.27 -13.73
C PRO A 36 6.26 13.29 -12.19
N THR A 37 6.78 14.36 -11.64
CA THR A 37 6.71 14.61 -10.20
C THR A 37 5.26 14.77 -9.77
N THR A 38 4.84 13.99 -8.77
CA THR A 38 3.49 14.07 -8.22
C THR A 38 3.31 15.40 -7.48
N LEU A 39 2.32 16.20 -7.91
CA LEU A 39 1.94 17.44 -7.25
C LEU A 39 0.75 17.15 -6.34
N GLY A 40 1.02 17.03 -5.03
CA GLY A 40 -0.01 16.72 -4.05
C GLY A 40 -0.28 15.21 -3.92
N ILE A 41 -1.41 14.74 -4.44
CA ILE A 41 -1.85 13.36 -4.30
C ILE A 41 -2.60 12.88 -5.53
N ASP A 42 -2.33 11.64 -5.93
CA ASP A 42 -3.11 10.91 -6.92
C ASP A 42 -3.72 9.66 -6.30
N PHE A 43 -4.89 9.25 -6.76
CA PHE A 43 -5.50 8.01 -6.32
C PHE A 43 -5.97 7.15 -7.48
N PHE A 44 -5.86 5.83 -7.29
CA PHE A 44 -6.27 4.83 -8.28
C PHE A 44 -7.16 3.79 -7.61
N THR A 45 -8.07 3.21 -8.38
CA THR A 45 -8.87 2.07 -7.93
C THR A 45 -8.49 0.82 -8.73
N LYS A 46 -8.39 -0.32 -8.04
CA LYS A 46 -8.10 -1.62 -8.66
C LYS A 46 -8.95 -2.70 -8.01
N ILE A 47 -9.55 -3.56 -8.82
CA ILE A 47 -10.12 -4.81 -8.34
C ILE A 47 -9.01 -5.86 -8.32
N TYR A 48 -8.68 -6.36 -7.15
CA TYR A 48 -7.65 -7.37 -6.96
C TYR A 48 -8.28 -8.68 -6.51
N LYS A 49 -7.90 -9.78 -7.15
CA LYS A 49 -8.37 -11.12 -6.78
C LYS A 49 -7.27 -11.82 -6.00
N LEU A 50 -7.58 -12.27 -4.80
CA LEU A 50 -6.69 -13.06 -3.96
C LEU A 50 -7.47 -14.26 -3.46
N ASP A 51 -7.10 -15.45 -3.93
CA ASP A 51 -7.78 -16.69 -3.62
C ASP A 51 -9.31 -16.55 -3.84
N ASP A 52 -10.15 -16.80 -2.86
CA ASP A 52 -11.62 -16.66 -2.94
C ASP A 52 -12.13 -15.25 -2.62
N CYS A 53 -11.21 -14.30 -2.37
CA CYS A 53 -11.56 -12.92 -2.02
C CYS A 53 -11.47 -11.99 -3.24
N THR A 54 -12.44 -11.08 -3.35
CA THR A 54 -12.39 -9.94 -4.27
C THR A 54 -12.16 -8.67 -3.47
N ILE A 55 -11.03 -8.01 -3.71
CA ILE A 55 -10.60 -6.85 -2.97
C ILE A 55 -10.76 -5.61 -3.83
N GLN A 56 -11.60 -4.67 -3.39
CA GLN A 56 -11.69 -3.34 -3.98
C GLN A 56 -10.64 -2.45 -3.31
N MET A 57 -9.55 -2.20 -4.03
CA MET A 57 -8.44 -1.40 -3.53
C MET A 57 -8.56 0.04 -3.96
N THR A 58 -8.28 0.97 -3.03
CA THR A 58 -7.99 2.37 -3.31
C THR A 58 -6.51 2.61 -2.99
N LEU A 59 -5.75 3.00 -3.99
CA LEU A 59 -4.31 3.22 -3.92
C LEU A 59 -4.05 4.72 -3.94
N TRP A 60 -3.30 5.20 -2.95
CA TRP A 60 -3.00 6.62 -2.77
C TRP A 60 -1.51 6.87 -3.00
N ASP A 61 -1.20 7.59 -4.07
CA ASP A 61 0.16 8.06 -4.39
C ASP A 61 0.38 9.44 -3.80
N THR A 62 1.37 9.60 -2.93
CA THR A 62 1.63 10.89 -2.25
C THR A 62 2.88 11.57 -2.80
N ALA A 63 2.84 12.89 -2.90
CA ALA A 63 4.03 13.67 -3.17
C ALA A 63 5.08 13.46 -2.07
N GLY A 64 6.33 13.23 -2.48
CA GLY A 64 7.44 13.06 -1.54
C GLY A 64 8.15 14.35 -1.19
N SER A 65 7.71 15.49 -1.74
CA SER A 65 8.31 16.79 -1.44
C SER A 65 7.93 17.23 -0.02
N GLU A 66 8.91 17.81 0.69
CA GLU A 66 8.77 18.35 2.04
C GLU A 66 7.62 19.37 2.18
N ARG A 67 7.29 20.06 1.09
CA ARG A 67 6.16 21.02 1.02
C ARG A 67 4.81 20.36 1.33
N PHE A 68 4.68 19.04 1.10
CA PHE A 68 3.45 18.29 1.30
C PHE A 68 3.50 17.38 2.54
N HIS A 69 4.60 17.38 3.30
CA HIS A 69 4.75 16.54 4.49
C HIS A 69 3.72 16.82 5.59
N SER A 70 3.22 18.05 5.68
CA SER A 70 2.14 18.43 6.63
C SER A 70 0.80 17.75 6.30
N LEU A 71 0.59 17.37 5.04
CA LEU A 71 -0.63 16.72 4.57
C LEU A 71 -0.60 15.20 4.70
N THR A 72 0.57 14.61 5.02
CA THR A 72 0.71 13.15 5.14
C THR A 72 -0.33 12.50 6.06
N PRO A 73 -0.60 13.03 7.29
CA PRO A 73 -1.61 12.44 8.16
C PRO A 73 -3.01 12.41 7.56
N ALA A 74 -3.37 13.41 6.73
CA ALA A 74 -4.65 13.41 6.05
C ALA A 74 -4.76 12.28 5.01
N TYR A 75 -3.65 11.89 4.40
CA TYR A 75 -3.61 10.86 3.37
C TYR A 75 -3.49 9.46 3.93
N THR A 76 -2.75 9.28 5.03
CA THR A 76 -2.53 7.98 5.68
C THR A 76 -3.68 7.58 6.59
N ARG A 77 -4.48 8.53 7.05
CA ARG A 77 -5.61 8.27 7.94
C ARG A 77 -6.58 7.24 7.35
N GLY A 78 -6.87 6.21 8.15
CA GLY A 78 -7.77 5.13 7.77
C GLY A 78 -7.19 4.19 6.70
N SER A 79 -5.89 4.25 6.43
CA SER A 79 -5.24 3.27 5.56
C SER A 79 -5.12 1.92 6.26
N ASN A 80 -5.50 0.86 5.56
CA ASN A 80 -5.30 -0.51 6.04
C ASN A 80 -3.83 -0.92 5.91
N ILE A 81 -3.19 -0.48 4.82
CA ILE A 81 -1.78 -0.73 4.52
C ILE A 81 -1.10 0.60 4.22
N VAL A 82 0.03 0.86 4.85
CA VAL A 82 0.92 1.97 4.48
C VAL A 82 2.26 1.40 4.05
N ILE A 83 2.74 1.80 2.86
CA ILE A 83 4.04 1.38 2.36
C ILE A 83 4.99 2.58 2.42
N VAL A 84 6.05 2.46 3.22
CA VAL A 84 7.16 3.41 3.28
C VAL A 84 8.19 2.99 2.25
N VAL A 85 8.42 3.82 1.24
CA VAL A 85 9.41 3.56 0.17
C VAL A 85 10.66 4.37 0.43
N TYR A 86 11.81 3.72 0.25
CA TYR A 86 13.11 4.35 0.31
C TYR A 86 14.00 3.93 -0.87
N ASP A 87 15.01 4.72 -1.14
CA ASP A 87 15.95 4.50 -2.23
C ASP A 87 17.19 3.74 -1.72
N LEU A 88 17.37 2.53 -2.21
CA LEU A 88 18.50 1.66 -1.85
C LEU A 88 19.85 2.22 -2.22
N SER A 89 19.93 3.13 -3.19
CA SER A 89 21.18 3.76 -3.61
C SER A 89 21.64 4.89 -2.68
N LYS A 90 20.80 5.28 -1.70
CA LYS A 90 21.09 6.37 -0.76
C LYS A 90 21.44 5.82 0.62
N ALA A 91 22.61 6.21 1.15
CA ALA A 91 23.10 5.77 2.46
C ALA A 91 22.26 6.23 3.66
N ARG A 92 21.39 7.23 3.51
CA ARG A 92 20.51 7.74 4.56
C ARG A 92 19.08 7.80 4.03
N SER A 93 18.25 6.92 4.53
CA SER A 93 16.80 6.95 4.29
C SER A 93 16.07 7.52 5.50
N ASN A 94 15.06 8.36 5.25
CA ASN A 94 14.24 8.95 6.29
C ASN A 94 13.13 7.98 6.77
N ILE A 95 13.40 6.67 6.83
CA ILE A 95 12.42 5.66 7.24
C ILE A 95 11.81 6.01 8.60
N ASN A 96 12.67 6.34 9.60
CA ASN A 96 12.22 6.73 10.94
C ASN A 96 11.27 7.93 10.93
N TYR A 97 11.55 8.92 10.08
CA TYR A 97 10.67 10.07 9.94
C TYR A 97 9.26 9.65 9.48
N TRP A 98 9.19 8.80 8.45
CA TRP A 98 7.93 8.34 7.90
C TRP A 98 7.17 7.43 8.88
N LEU A 99 7.88 6.56 9.60
CA LEU A 99 7.27 5.71 10.63
C LEU A 99 6.62 6.53 11.74
N ARG A 100 7.31 7.56 12.24
CA ARG A 100 6.73 8.49 13.24
C ARG A 100 5.50 9.23 12.71
N LYS A 101 5.48 9.59 11.43
CA LYS A 101 4.35 10.30 10.80
C LYS A 101 3.08 9.45 10.72
N ILE A 102 3.22 8.13 10.56
CA ILE A 102 2.09 7.21 10.45
C ILE A 102 1.72 6.53 11.78
N GLU A 103 2.46 6.81 12.84
CA GLU A 103 2.29 6.15 14.14
C GLU A 103 0.89 6.34 14.73
N SER A 104 0.33 7.53 14.62
CA SER A 104 -1.02 7.84 15.12
C SER A 104 -2.13 7.13 14.33
N ASP A 105 -1.88 6.79 13.07
CA ASP A 105 -2.89 6.21 12.18
C ASP A 105 -3.10 4.71 12.39
N ARG A 106 -2.15 4.03 13.03
CA ARG A 106 -2.15 2.59 13.36
C ARG A 106 -2.63 1.71 12.20
N PRO A 107 -1.97 1.74 11.04
CA PRO A 107 -2.36 0.87 9.94
C PRO A 107 -2.18 -0.61 10.34
N ASN A 108 -2.99 -1.51 9.77
CA ASN A 108 -2.89 -2.94 10.06
C ASN A 108 -1.55 -3.51 9.61
N ILE A 109 -1.05 -3.03 8.46
CA ILE A 109 0.22 -3.46 7.88
C ILE A 109 1.07 -2.23 7.55
N VAL A 110 2.33 -2.27 7.93
CA VAL A 110 3.36 -1.33 7.50
C VAL A 110 4.34 -2.07 6.60
N GLY A 111 4.34 -1.72 5.32
CA GLY A 111 5.32 -2.20 4.36
C GLY A 111 6.55 -1.28 4.33
N ILE A 112 7.76 -1.82 4.37
CA ILE A 112 9.00 -1.06 4.18
C ILE A 112 9.69 -1.59 2.95
N LEU A 113 9.69 -0.79 1.88
CA LEU A 113 10.09 -1.23 0.56
C LEU A 113 11.28 -0.44 0.04
N GLY A 114 12.43 -1.11 -0.06
CA GLY A 114 13.62 -0.58 -0.73
C GLY A 114 13.47 -0.69 -2.25
N ASN A 115 13.52 0.45 -2.93
CA ASN A 115 13.43 0.52 -4.39
C ASN A 115 14.81 0.73 -5.03
N LYS A 116 14.88 0.54 -6.33
CA LYS A 116 16.05 0.75 -7.21
C LYS A 116 17.14 -0.32 -7.05
N THR A 117 16.74 -1.59 -6.86
CA THR A 117 17.69 -2.73 -6.86
C THR A 117 18.43 -2.89 -8.17
N ASP A 118 17.98 -2.27 -9.24
CA ASP A 118 18.57 -2.30 -10.57
C ASP A 118 19.83 -1.43 -10.71
N ILE A 119 20.04 -0.49 -9.79
CA ILE A 119 21.18 0.46 -9.85
C ILE A 119 22.05 0.42 -8.61
N THR A 120 21.77 -0.44 -7.63
CA THR A 120 22.57 -0.53 -6.41
C THR A 120 23.03 -1.94 -6.12
N THR A 121 24.30 -2.08 -5.75
CA THR A 121 24.89 -3.31 -5.22
C THR A 121 25.02 -3.26 -3.70
N VAL A 122 24.60 -2.17 -3.06
CA VAL A 122 24.76 -1.99 -1.61
C VAL A 122 23.91 -2.99 -0.85
N ASN A 123 24.57 -3.85 -0.09
CA ASN A 123 23.91 -4.59 0.98
C ASN A 123 23.49 -3.58 2.04
N ASN A 124 22.19 -3.38 2.16
CA ASN A 124 21.67 -2.41 3.10
C ASN A 124 22.06 -2.74 4.51
N GLU A 125 22.44 -1.67 5.19
CA GLU A 125 22.47 -1.55 6.63
C GLU A 125 21.25 -2.22 7.25
N ASP A 126 21.47 -2.79 8.38
CA ASP A 126 20.52 -3.58 9.11
C ASP A 126 19.27 -2.75 9.43
N LEU A 127 18.19 -2.94 8.66
CA LEU A 127 16.91 -2.34 8.97
C LEU A 127 16.45 -2.70 10.39
N GLN A 128 17.06 -3.71 11.01
CA GLN A 128 16.72 -4.17 12.34
C GLN A 128 16.89 -3.05 13.37
N ASP A 129 17.98 -2.30 13.31
CA ASP A 129 18.21 -1.19 14.25
C ASP A 129 17.17 -0.09 14.12
N ILE A 130 16.75 0.19 12.88
CA ILE A 130 15.72 1.19 12.59
C ILE A 130 14.35 0.70 13.06
N LEU A 131 14.07 -0.59 12.91
CA LEU A 131 12.76 -1.18 13.18
C LEU A 131 12.59 -1.67 14.62
N PHE A 132 13.68 -1.86 15.36
CA PHE A 132 13.65 -2.35 16.73
C PHE A 132 12.71 -1.54 17.65
N PRO A 133 12.69 -0.19 17.63
CA PRO A 133 11.75 0.59 18.43
C PRO A 133 10.28 0.30 18.14
N TYR A 134 9.98 -0.07 16.89
CA TYR A 134 8.62 -0.33 16.41
C TYR A 134 8.19 -1.79 16.53
N SER A 135 9.12 -2.72 16.79
CA SER A 135 8.81 -4.14 17.01
C SER A 135 7.95 -4.40 18.24
N ARG A 136 7.98 -3.50 19.22
CA ARG A 136 7.14 -3.52 20.43
C ARG A 136 5.77 -2.90 20.23
N GLN A 137 5.55 -2.19 19.13
CA GLN A 137 4.26 -1.67 18.74
C GLN A 137 3.50 -2.78 18.01
N HIS A 138 2.16 -2.80 18.11
CA HIS A 138 1.32 -3.82 17.47
C HIS A 138 1.28 -3.70 15.93
N TRP A 139 2.38 -3.30 15.31
CA TRP A 139 2.51 -3.18 13.87
C TRP A 139 2.99 -4.48 13.25
N ASN A 140 2.28 -4.91 12.22
CA ASN A 140 2.78 -5.97 11.36
C ASN A 140 3.65 -5.33 10.28
N ILE A 141 4.96 -5.36 10.49
CA ILE A 141 5.94 -4.80 9.57
C ILE A 141 6.37 -5.88 8.57
N ILE A 142 6.29 -5.55 7.28
CA ILE A 142 6.76 -6.38 6.18
C ILE A 142 7.85 -5.61 5.45
N THR A 143 9.03 -6.19 5.34
CA THR A 143 10.16 -5.58 4.64
C THR A 143 10.40 -6.26 3.30
N GLY A 144 10.87 -5.50 2.31
CA GLY A 144 11.21 -6.04 1.00
C GLY A 144 12.08 -5.11 0.18
N LYS A 145 12.60 -5.65 -0.92
CA LYS A 145 13.38 -4.91 -1.91
C LYS A 145 12.80 -5.14 -3.29
N CYS A 146 12.80 -4.11 -4.13
CA CYS A 146 12.32 -4.21 -5.51
C CYS A 146 13.06 -3.27 -6.45
N SER A 147 12.81 -3.45 -7.72
CA SER A 147 12.97 -2.38 -8.72
C SER A 147 11.60 -2.08 -9.30
N SER A 148 11.21 -0.82 -9.36
CA SER A 148 9.98 -0.39 -10.03
C SER A 148 9.94 -0.80 -11.51
N ARG A 149 11.10 -1.12 -12.11
CA ARG A 149 11.24 -1.66 -13.47
C ARG A 149 10.94 -3.15 -13.55
N ASN A 150 10.97 -3.86 -12.42
CA ASN A 150 10.64 -5.29 -12.34
C ASN A 150 9.25 -5.46 -11.70
N SER A 151 8.23 -5.51 -12.53
CA SER A 151 6.83 -5.62 -12.09
C SER A 151 6.58 -6.84 -11.19
N ASN A 152 7.28 -7.96 -11.40
CA ASN A 152 7.11 -9.14 -10.58
C ASN A 152 7.59 -8.91 -9.14
N SER A 153 8.73 -8.25 -8.93
CA SER A 153 9.22 -7.93 -7.58
C SER A 153 8.26 -7.03 -6.83
N VAL A 154 7.72 -6.02 -7.50
CA VAL A 154 6.71 -5.11 -6.95
C VAL A 154 5.42 -5.87 -6.60
N LYS A 155 4.86 -6.62 -7.54
CA LYS A 155 3.63 -7.39 -7.35
C LYS A 155 3.74 -8.41 -6.22
N ASN A 156 4.89 -9.07 -6.08
CA ASN A 156 5.13 -10.02 -5.02
C ASN A 156 5.10 -9.36 -3.64
N PHE A 157 5.73 -8.19 -3.50
CA PHE A 157 5.70 -7.45 -2.24
C PHE A 157 4.27 -6.99 -1.87
N PHE A 158 3.56 -6.39 -2.83
CA PHE A 158 2.18 -5.97 -2.61
C PHE A 158 1.28 -7.16 -2.24
N ARG A 159 1.45 -8.30 -2.93
CA ARG A 159 0.70 -9.53 -2.61
C ARG A 159 0.94 -9.99 -1.18
N GLN A 160 2.18 -9.94 -0.68
CA GLN A 160 2.49 -10.30 0.70
C GLN A 160 1.76 -9.38 1.69
N CYS A 161 1.82 -8.06 1.50
CA CYS A 161 1.13 -7.08 2.34
C CYS A 161 -0.39 -7.29 2.33
N ILE A 162 -0.97 -7.48 1.14
CA ILE A 162 -2.41 -7.70 0.96
C ILE A 162 -2.84 -9.01 1.62
N LYS A 163 -2.10 -10.09 1.40
CA LYS A 163 -2.40 -11.42 1.96
C LYS A 163 -2.39 -11.38 3.50
N GLN A 164 -1.38 -10.73 4.08
CA GLN A 164 -1.28 -10.59 5.53
C GLN A 164 -2.44 -9.76 6.10
N HIS A 165 -2.83 -8.67 5.44
CA HIS A 165 -3.98 -7.87 5.86
C HIS A 165 -5.29 -8.67 5.78
N VAL A 166 -5.54 -9.36 4.68
CA VAL A 166 -6.75 -10.18 4.50
C VAL A 166 -6.83 -11.27 5.55
N ARG A 167 -5.71 -11.94 5.86
CA ARG A 167 -5.66 -12.95 6.91
C ARG A 167 -6.06 -12.38 8.26
N GLN A 168 -5.50 -11.26 8.69
CA GLN A 168 -5.85 -10.60 9.94
C GLN A 168 -7.30 -10.14 9.96
N ASP A 169 -7.80 -9.66 8.82
CA ASP A 169 -9.17 -9.20 8.69
C ASP A 169 -10.18 -10.34 8.86
N LEU A 170 -9.85 -11.52 8.35
CA LEU A 170 -10.68 -12.72 8.47
C LEU A 170 -10.57 -13.39 9.85
N GLU A 171 -9.42 -13.28 10.51
CA GLU A 171 -9.17 -13.83 11.85
C GLU A 171 -9.69 -12.93 12.99
N ASN A 172 -10.15 -11.70 12.70
CA ASN A 172 -10.63 -10.76 13.71
C ASN A 172 -12.10 -11.02 14.05
N PRO A 173 -12.41 -11.59 15.24
CA PRO A 173 -13.78 -11.96 15.63
C PRO A 173 -14.70 -10.75 15.90
N PHE A 174 -14.12 -9.54 16.03
CA PHE A 174 -14.86 -8.31 16.33
C PHE A 174 -15.24 -7.50 15.09
N LYS A 175 -14.84 -7.90 13.90
CA LYS A 175 -15.35 -7.29 12.68
C LYS A 175 -16.73 -7.82 12.38
N LEU A 176 -17.73 -6.93 12.51
CA LEU A 176 -19.07 -7.21 12.03
C LEU A 176 -19.02 -7.71 10.59
N PRO A 177 -19.77 -8.77 10.23
CA PRO A 177 -19.81 -9.27 8.87
C PRO A 177 -20.16 -8.10 7.95
N ILE A 178 -19.36 -7.90 6.90
CA ILE A 178 -19.66 -6.91 5.87
C ILE A 178 -21.03 -7.23 5.35
N ILE A 179 -22.00 -6.35 5.67
CA ILE A 179 -23.38 -6.47 5.21
C ILE A 179 -23.32 -6.62 3.71
N SER A 180 -23.69 -7.80 3.21
CA SER A 180 -23.91 -8.01 1.79
C SER A 180 -25.01 -7.03 1.39
N ILE A 181 -24.65 -5.92 0.78
CA ILE A 181 -25.61 -5.03 0.15
C ILE A 181 -26.31 -5.88 -0.90
N LEU A 182 -27.54 -6.26 -0.60
CA LEU A 182 -28.44 -6.92 -1.54
C LEU A 182 -28.53 -5.98 -2.74
N GLU A 183 -28.08 -6.46 -3.89
CA GLU A 183 -28.30 -5.76 -5.14
C GLU A 183 -29.81 -5.51 -5.25
N PRO A 184 -30.25 -4.29 -5.57
CA PRO A 184 -31.68 -4.03 -5.78
C PRO A 184 -32.14 -4.96 -6.91
N LYS A 185 -33.08 -5.85 -6.60
CA LYS A 185 -33.73 -6.69 -7.61
C LYS A 185 -34.21 -5.79 -8.74
N LYS A 186 -33.69 -5.95 -9.94
CA LYS A 186 -34.24 -5.33 -11.15
C LYS A 186 -35.74 -5.69 -11.21
N LYS A 187 -36.61 -4.70 -11.03
CA LYS A 187 -38.03 -4.85 -11.32
C LYS A 187 -38.14 -5.20 -12.78
N VAL A 188 -38.47 -6.44 -13.06
CA VAL A 188 -38.98 -6.86 -14.36
C VAL A 188 -40.27 -6.12 -14.58
N ARG A 189 -40.31 -5.16 -15.47
CA ARG A 189 -41.56 -4.57 -15.98
C ARG A 189 -42.21 -5.62 -16.85
N THR A 190 -43.20 -6.28 -16.32
CA THR A 190 -44.14 -7.05 -17.14
C THR A 190 -45.01 -6.05 -17.91
N CYS A 191 -44.82 -5.97 -19.22
CA CYS A 191 -45.78 -5.35 -20.10
C CYS A 191 -47.01 -6.26 -20.13
N CYS A 192 -48.13 -5.76 -19.59
CA CYS A 192 -49.44 -6.29 -19.91
C CYS A 192 -49.89 -5.68 -21.24
N THR A 193 -50.14 -6.53 -22.22
CA THR A 193 -50.96 -6.29 -23.39
C THR A 193 -52.37 -5.96 -22.97
#